data_13f5f4e63fc78c133d1ec3c56979f666
#
_entry.id   13f5f4e63fc78c133d1ec3c56979f666
#
_cell.length_a   1.000
_cell.length_b   1.000
_cell.length_c   1.000
_cell.angle_alpha   90.00
_cell.angle_beta   90.00
_cell.angle_gamma   90.00
#
_symmetry.space_group_name_H-M   'P 1'
#
loop_
_entity.id
_entity.type
_entity.pdbx_description
1 polymer ?
#
loop_
_entity_poly.entity_id
_entity_poly.type
_entity_poly.pdbx_seq_one_letter_code
_entity_poly.pdbx_strand_id
1 'polypeptide(L)'
;VDKYGNILNGSIDAEHEVQAYQRLKDKGYMIIQIKKKDKFNKLFLSFFRNKRVTIGDKVLFSRQLSAMINVGIPITRALYTLSKQTHNPTFRNVLEDITRNIESGISVSSAFASYPSIFNDLYIGMIKAGEVGGNLGETLTRLASQMQKEKVLKDNLRSATIYPFSVMLFSVIIVLAMLVFLVPIFEGFFPENIEIPFISRIVIFLSHSLRNFWYIWLAIMMFLVGTILIYFRTDRGSTVLEKIWFNVPAFGSLYHKTIITRFARTFSTLFSSGIPVIQALETSGKSTGSKLLSQVIHESIVEIEEGKKIGETFEKKWIFPPMVSYMITVGEETGSLPSLLDRVAEFYEDEVATISKGISSMIEPILLIFVGILVGVMLISLYLPIFTIITQTNIS
;
A
#
# COMPACT_ATOMS: atom_id res chain seq x y z
N VAL A 1 -25.17 20.72 36.00
CA VAL A 1 -26.10 21.80 35.67
C VAL A 1 -25.51 23.09 36.23
N ASP A 2 -25.55 24.16 35.49
CA ASP A 2 -25.10 25.46 35.96
C ASP A 2 -26.17 26.16 36.85
N LYS A 3 -25.84 27.34 37.40
CA LYS A 3 -26.75 28.12 38.25
C LYS A 3 -28.02 28.59 37.56
N TYR A 4 -28.09 28.47 36.22
CA TYR A 4 -29.21 28.87 35.38
C TYR A 4 -30.04 27.69 34.88
N GLY A 5 -29.75 26.47 35.30
CA GLY A 5 -30.49 25.26 34.94
C GLY A 5 -30.05 24.60 33.63
N ASN A 6 -28.96 25.05 32.97
CA ASN A 6 -28.48 24.42 31.73
C ASN A 6 -27.65 23.17 32.01
N ILE A 7 -27.85 22.11 31.23
CA ILE A 7 -27.07 20.90 31.30
C ILE A 7 -25.73 21.10 30.57
N LEU A 8 -24.63 21.07 31.28
CA LEU A 8 -23.28 21.17 30.75
C LEU A 8 -22.60 19.81 30.81
N ASN A 9 -21.98 19.41 29.68
CA ASN A 9 -21.12 18.24 29.60
C ASN A 9 -19.66 18.70 29.62
N GLY A 10 -18.89 18.22 30.60
CA GLY A 10 -17.48 18.58 30.75
C GLY A 10 -16.65 17.42 31.33
N SER A 11 -15.34 17.60 31.41
CA SER A 11 -14.42 16.65 32.03
C SER A 11 -13.58 17.38 33.09
N ILE A 12 -13.34 16.72 34.22
CA ILE A 12 -12.49 17.20 35.30
C ILE A 12 -11.49 16.12 35.67
N ASP A 13 -10.23 16.52 35.87
CA ASP A 13 -9.19 15.59 36.34
C ASP A 13 -9.20 15.51 37.85
N ALA A 14 -9.39 14.30 38.38
CA ALA A 14 -9.34 14.01 39.81
C ALA A 14 -8.84 12.57 40.01
N GLU A 15 -8.16 12.33 41.11
CA GLU A 15 -7.64 11.00 41.47
C GLU A 15 -8.74 10.03 41.87
N HIS A 16 -9.80 10.55 42.53
CA HIS A 16 -10.95 9.78 42.97
C HIS A 16 -12.26 10.51 42.67
N GLU A 17 -13.35 9.76 42.56
CA GLU A 17 -14.68 10.25 42.25
C GLU A 17 -15.18 11.29 43.30
N VAL A 18 -14.84 11.09 44.57
CA VAL A 18 -15.17 11.99 45.66
C VAL A 18 -14.49 13.37 45.49
N GLN A 19 -13.25 13.37 45.02
CA GLN A 19 -12.50 14.62 44.77
C GLN A 19 -13.07 15.37 43.53
N ALA A 20 -13.48 14.63 42.50
CA ALA A 20 -14.17 15.22 41.35
C ALA A 20 -15.50 15.87 41.76
N TYR A 21 -16.26 15.20 42.62
CA TYR A 21 -17.50 15.71 43.18
C TYR A 21 -17.31 17.01 43.95
N GLN A 22 -16.32 17.05 44.86
CA GLN A 22 -16.01 18.26 45.64
C GLN A 22 -15.61 19.44 44.75
N ARG A 23 -14.67 19.22 43.80
CA ARG A 23 -14.21 20.25 42.88
C ARG A 23 -15.32 20.83 41.97
N LEU A 24 -16.30 20.03 41.59
CA LEU A 24 -17.45 20.49 40.82
C LEU A 24 -18.47 21.23 41.65
N LYS A 25 -18.66 20.80 42.92
CA LYS A 25 -19.51 21.49 43.89
C LYS A 25 -18.96 22.85 44.28
N ASP A 26 -17.65 22.96 44.51
CA ASP A 26 -16.96 24.23 44.82
C ASP A 26 -17.05 25.24 43.63
N LYS A 27 -17.15 24.74 42.41
CA LYS A 27 -17.41 25.57 41.21
C LYS A 27 -18.89 25.92 41.01
N GLY A 28 -19.76 25.48 41.91
CA GLY A 28 -21.19 25.82 41.89
C GLY A 28 -22.03 25.04 40.86
N TYR A 29 -21.54 23.87 40.39
CA TYR A 29 -22.30 23.01 39.51
C TYR A 29 -23.10 21.95 40.28
N MET A 30 -24.35 21.72 39.87
CA MET A 30 -25.12 20.61 40.35
C MET A 30 -24.85 19.38 39.47
N ILE A 31 -24.38 18.28 40.08
CA ILE A 31 -23.89 17.11 39.40
C ILE A 31 -25.05 16.14 39.16
N ILE A 32 -25.34 15.81 37.90
CA ILE A 32 -26.34 14.81 37.54
C ILE A 32 -25.69 13.44 37.47
N GLN A 33 -24.48 13.34 36.87
CA GLN A 33 -23.79 12.05 36.72
C GLN A 33 -22.28 12.28 36.55
N ILE A 34 -21.47 11.46 37.26
CA ILE A 34 -20.03 11.33 37.05
C ILE A 34 -19.77 9.96 36.44
N LYS A 35 -19.03 9.94 35.33
CA LYS A 35 -18.54 8.68 34.73
C LYS A 35 -17.03 8.71 34.66
N LYS A 36 -16.41 7.66 35.16
CA LYS A 36 -14.97 7.46 35.03
C LYS A 36 -14.63 7.26 33.55
N LYS A 37 -13.73 8.10 33.03
CA LYS A 37 -13.29 8.02 31.64
C LYS A 37 -12.12 7.06 31.55
N ASP A 38 -12.37 5.80 31.21
CA ASP A 38 -11.33 4.79 31.04
C ASP A 38 -10.36 5.23 29.93
N LYS A 39 -9.11 5.55 30.32
CA LYS A 39 -8.03 5.88 29.37
C LYS A 39 -7.71 4.70 28.44
N PHE A 40 -7.91 3.48 28.90
CA PHE A 40 -7.62 2.25 28.15
C PHE A 40 -8.56 2.07 26.95
N ASN A 41 -9.84 2.35 27.09
CA ASN A 41 -10.81 2.29 26.01
C ASN A 41 -10.58 3.38 24.93
N LYS A 42 -10.03 4.54 25.31
CA LYS A 42 -9.70 5.58 24.33
C LYS A 42 -8.52 5.22 23.45
N LEU A 43 -7.48 4.58 23.98
CA LEU A 43 -6.32 4.11 23.18
C LEU A 43 -6.74 2.99 22.24
N PHE A 44 -7.55 2.04 22.71
CA PHE A 44 -8.02 0.91 21.91
C PHE A 44 -9.01 1.36 20.82
N LEU A 45 -9.96 2.23 21.14
CA LEU A 45 -10.91 2.80 20.20
C LEU A 45 -10.27 3.80 19.23
N SER A 46 -9.18 4.51 19.60
CA SER A 46 -8.45 5.39 18.69
C SER A 46 -7.66 4.59 17.66
N PHE A 47 -7.15 3.42 18.04
CA PHE A 47 -6.45 2.54 17.11
C PHE A 47 -7.39 1.97 16.03
N PHE A 48 -8.65 1.69 16.38
CA PHE A 48 -9.69 1.25 15.43
C PHE A 48 -10.37 2.40 14.68
N ARG A 49 -10.27 3.64 15.15
CA ARG A 49 -10.97 4.81 14.60
C ARG A 49 -10.19 5.53 13.49
N ASN A 50 -8.89 5.37 13.41
CA ASN A 50 -8.06 5.93 12.34
C ASN A 50 -8.07 5.00 11.11
N LYS A 51 -9.19 4.93 10.41
CA LYS A 51 -9.24 4.26 9.11
C LYS A 51 -8.33 5.02 8.13
N ARG A 52 -7.35 4.32 7.57
CA ARG A 52 -6.51 4.90 6.50
C ARG A 52 -7.40 5.34 5.34
N VAL A 53 -7.11 6.51 4.79
CA VAL A 53 -7.76 6.99 3.58
C VAL A 53 -7.29 6.14 2.40
N THR A 54 -8.25 5.50 1.73
CA THR A 54 -7.95 4.61 0.59
C THR A 54 -7.84 5.40 -0.71
N ILE A 55 -7.22 4.81 -1.73
CA ILE A 55 -7.22 5.39 -3.08
C ILE A 55 -8.66 5.51 -3.62
N GLY A 56 -9.55 4.57 -3.26
CA GLY A 56 -10.95 4.61 -3.64
C GLY A 56 -11.69 5.83 -3.05
N ASP A 57 -11.43 6.16 -1.78
CA ASP A 57 -11.99 7.37 -1.14
C ASP A 57 -11.56 8.64 -1.90
N LYS A 58 -10.27 8.71 -2.27
CA LYS A 58 -9.71 9.85 -3.01
C LYS A 58 -10.29 9.97 -4.42
N VAL A 59 -10.42 8.85 -5.13
CA VAL A 59 -11.02 8.83 -6.48
C VAL A 59 -12.45 9.32 -6.45
N LEU A 60 -13.27 8.78 -5.53
CA LEU A 60 -14.68 9.18 -5.40
C LEU A 60 -14.80 10.68 -5.07
N PHE A 61 -14.01 11.12 -4.08
CA PHE A 61 -13.94 12.52 -3.68
C PHE A 61 -13.54 13.43 -4.85
N SER A 62 -12.46 13.11 -5.57
CA SER A 62 -11.96 13.95 -6.67
C SER A 62 -12.96 14.04 -7.83
N ARG A 63 -13.65 12.93 -8.15
CA ARG A 63 -14.72 12.93 -9.15
C ARG A 63 -15.90 13.81 -8.75
N GLN A 64 -16.36 13.68 -7.52
CA GLN A 64 -17.48 14.47 -7.01
C GLN A 64 -17.11 15.97 -6.92
N LEU A 65 -15.89 16.27 -6.43
CA LEU A 65 -15.39 17.63 -6.36
C LEU A 65 -15.33 18.27 -7.75
N SER A 66 -14.72 17.55 -8.72
CA SER A 66 -14.65 18.00 -10.11
C SER A 66 -16.03 18.28 -10.70
N ALA A 67 -16.98 17.37 -10.51
CA ALA A 67 -18.35 17.54 -11.01
C ALA A 67 -19.02 18.79 -10.42
N MET A 68 -18.85 19.03 -9.11
CA MET A 68 -19.43 20.21 -8.44
C MET A 68 -18.79 21.51 -8.89
N ILE A 69 -17.48 21.56 -9.05
CA ILE A 69 -16.75 22.74 -9.51
C ILE A 69 -17.11 23.07 -10.97
N ASN A 70 -17.22 22.06 -11.84
CA ASN A 70 -17.56 22.24 -13.25
C ASN A 70 -18.99 22.83 -13.46
N VAL A 71 -19.91 22.58 -12.54
CA VAL A 71 -21.24 23.21 -12.59
C VAL A 71 -21.31 24.57 -11.83
N GLY A 72 -20.14 25.09 -11.41
CA GLY A 72 -20.04 26.44 -10.80
C GLY A 72 -20.30 26.49 -9.29
N ILE A 73 -20.32 25.35 -8.59
CA ILE A 73 -20.47 25.37 -7.13
C ILE A 73 -19.16 25.87 -6.51
N PRO A 74 -19.19 26.86 -5.60
CA PRO A 74 -18.02 27.36 -4.90
C PRO A 74 -17.28 26.21 -4.17
N ILE A 75 -15.93 26.22 -4.23
CA ILE A 75 -15.10 25.12 -3.71
C ILE A 75 -15.34 24.85 -2.22
N THR A 76 -15.51 25.88 -1.40
CA THR A 76 -15.79 25.72 0.03
C THR A 76 -17.11 25.00 0.28
N ARG A 77 -18.15 25.33 -0.49
CA ARG A 77 -19.46 24.65 -0.42
C ARG A 77 -19.37 23.20 -0.91
N ALA A 78 -18.62 22.95 -1.97
CA ALA A 78 -18.38 21.61 -2.49
C ALA A 78 -17.65 20.74 -1.46
N LEU A 79 -16.56 21.24 -0.88
CA LEU A 79 -15.78 20.55 0.15
C LEU A 79 -16.60 20.28 1.41
N TYR A 80 -17.37 21.26 1.89
CA TYR A 80 -18.29 21.08 3.02
C TYR A 80 -19.30 19.96 2.76
N THR A 81 -19.95 19.97 1.60
CA THR A 81 -20.92 18.93 1.23
C THR A 81 -20.27 17.55 1.18
N LEU A 82 -19.10 17.44 0.55
CA LEU A 82 -18.35 16.18 0.43
C LEU A 82 -17.83 15.68 1.78
N SER A 83 -17.44 16.58 2.69
CA SER A 83 -17.05 16.17 4.05
C SER A 83 -18.20 15.48 4.77
N LYS A 84 -19.43 15.96 4.64
CA LYS A 84 -20.63 15.35 5.26
C LYS A 84 -21.01 13.99 4.64
N GLN A 85 -20.72 13.79 3.35
CA GLN A 85 -20.99 12.53 2.65
C GLN A 85 -19.87 11.48 2.86
N THR A 86 -18.69 11.89 3.33
CA THR A 86 -17.56 11.02 3.49
C THR A 86 -17.74 10.05 4.67
N HIS A 87 -17.73 8.73 4.39
CA HIS A 87 -17.88 7.69 5.41
C HIS A 87 -16.63 7.49 6.26
N ASN A 88 -15.44 7.75 5.70
CA ASN A 88 -14.17 7.61 6.41
C ASN A 88 -13.99 8.79 7.38
N PRO A 89 -13.98 8.56 8.71
CA PRO A 89 -13.93 9.65 9.69
C PRO A 89 -12.61 10.45 9.63
N THR A 90 -11.50 9.80 9.31
CA THR A 90 -10.21 10.47 9.15
C THR A 90 -10.25 11.41 7.95
N PHE A 91 -10.79 10.95 6.83
CA PHE A 91 -10.89 11.75 5.62
C PHE A 91 -11.88 12.91 5.78
N ARG A 92 -13.01 12.67 6.45
CA ARG A 92 -13.98 13.73 6.79
C ARG A 92 -13.33 14.87 7.54
N ASN A 93 -12.60 14.56 8.62
CA ASN A 93 -11.94 15.59 9.43
C ASN A 93 -10.93 16.39 8.61
N VAL A 94 -10.17 15.74 7.74
CA VAL A 94 -9.23 16.41 6.84
C VAL A 94 -9.95 17.34 5.87
N LEU A 95 -11.08 16.93 5.28
CA LEU A 95 -11.85 17.78 4.37
C LEU A 95 -12.48 18.97 5.10
N GLU A 96 -12.95 18.80 6.35
CA GLU A 96 -13.45 19.89 7.17
C GLU A 96 -12.35 20.89 7.53
N ASP A 97 -11.12 20.42 7.81
CA ASP A 97 -9.97 21.29 8.06
C ASP A 97 -9.54 22.05 6.81
N ILE A 98 -9.48 21.38 5.66
CA ILE A 98 -9.18 22.03 4.37
C ILE A 98 -10.22 23.11 4.06
N THR A 99 -11.51 22.82 4.30
CA THR A 99 -12.59 23.78 4.11
C THR A 99 -12.38 25.04 4.95
N ARG A 100 -12.09 24.88 6.25
CA ARG A 100 -11.83 26.01 7.16
C ARG A 100 -10.62 26.84 6.74
N ASN A 101 -9.54 26.17 6.29
CA ASN A 101 -8.33 26.84 5.84
C ASN A 101 -8.62 27.72 4.61
N ILE A 102 -9.39 27.21 3.64
CA ILE A 102 -9.78 27.98 2.45
C ILE A 102 -10.73 29.13 2.81
N GLU A 103 -11.69 28.93 3.73
CA GLU A 103 -12.57 29.97 4.24
C GLU A 103 -11.80 31.07 5.00
N SER A 104 -10.66 30.76 5.61
CA SER A 104 -9.76 31.73 6.23
C SER A 104 -8.85 32.48 5.25
N GLY A 105 -8.95 32.21 3.94
CA GLY A 105 -8.19 32.88 2.89
C GLY A 105 -6.89 32.18 2.47
N ILE A 106 -6.62 30.97 2.97
CA ILE A 106 -5.49 30.16 2.51
C ILE A 106 -5.80 29.63 1.10
N SER A 107 -4.81 29.66 0.18
CA SER A 107 -4.97 29.11 -1.17
C SER A 107 -5.37 27.64 -1.15
N VAL A 108 -6.13 27.20 -2.16
CA VAL A 108 -6.61 25.81 -2.25
C VAL A 108 -5.44 24.84 -2.23
N SER A 109 -4.43 25.10 -3.04
CA SER A 109 -3.23 24.26 -3.12
C SER A 109 -2.48 24.14 -1.79
N SER A 110 -2.36 25.24 -1.04
CA SER A 110 -1.69 25.24 0.28
C SER A 110 -2.51 24.51 1.33
N ALA A 111 -3.84 24.62 1.30
CA ALA A 111 -4.71 23.89 2.21
C ALA A 111 -4.61 22.37 2.03
N PHE A 112 -4.54 21.88 0.77
CA PHE A 112 -4.31 20.47 0.47
C PHE A 112 -2.88 20.01 0.81
N ALA A 113 -1.87 20.87 0.63
CA ALA A 113 -0.47 20.60 0.95
C ALA A 113 -0.22 20.35 2.45
N SER A 114 -1.11 20.80 3.33
CA SER A 114 -1.04 20.52 4.77
C SER A 114 -1.22 19.01 5.10
N TYR A 115 -1.68 18.20 4.14
CA TYR A 115 -1.94 16.76 4.32
C TYR A 115 -1.18 15.89 3.32
N PRO A 116 0.17 15.88 3.32
CA PRO A 116 0.98 15.18 2.32
C PRO A 116 0.86 13.66 2.37
N SER A 117 0.43 13.10 3.51
CA SER A 117 0.16 11.66 3.65
C SER A 117 -1.09 11.20 2.87
N ILE A 118 -1.99 12.12 2.53
CA ILE A 118 -3.24 11.86 1.79
C ILE A 118 -3.12 12.34 0.35
N PHE A 119 -2.66 13.57 0.16
CA PHE A 119 -2.51 14.22 -1.14
C PHE A 119 -1.02 14.32 -1.49
N ASN A 120 -0.62 13.57 -2.50
CA ASN A 120 0.77 13.55 -2.96
C ASN A 120 1.12 14.81 -3.78
N ASP A 121 2.41 14.95 -4.11
CA ASP A 121 2.94 16.09 -4.85
C ASP A 121 2.25 16.31 -6.20
N LEU A 122 1.88 15.22 -6.90
CA LEU A 122 1.09 15.30 -8.12
C LEU A 122 -0.26 15.97 -7.88
N TYR A 123 -0.99 15.56 -6.84
CA TYR A 123 -2.30 16.10 -6.49
C TYR A 123 -2.20 17.61 -6.20
N ILE A 124 -1.23 17.97 -5.37
CA ILE A 124 -0.99 19.36 -4.95
C ILE A 124 -0.53 20.21 -6.16
N GLY A 125 0.38 19.70 -6.96
CA GLY A 125 0.89 20.38 -8.15
C GLY A 125 -0.21 20.68 -9.18
N MET A 126 -1.10 19.72 -9.42
CA MET A 126 -2.23 19.91 -10.32
C MET A 126 -3.22 20.95 -9.77
N ILE A 127 -3.60 20.87 -8.48
CA ILE A 127 -4.48 21.90 -7.89
C ILE A 127 -3.85 23.27 -8.02
N LYS A 128 -2.54 23.41 -7.75
CA LYS A 128 -1.82 24.67 -7.86
C LYS A 128 -1.85 25.22 -9.30
N ALA A 129 -1.62 24.36 -10.29
CA ALA A 129 -1.72 24.77 -11.69
C ALA A 129 -3.13 25.24 -12.06
N GLY A 130 -4.16 24.50 -11.65
CA GLY A 130 -5.56 24.86 -11.88
C GLY A 130 -6.01 26.13 -11.13
N GLU A 131 -5.47 26.36 -9.93
CA GLU A 131 -5.72 27.56 -9.14
C GLU A 131 -5.11 28.81 -9.78
N VAL A 132 -3.84 28.72 -10.18
CA VAL A 132 -3.13 29.80 -10.87
C VAL A 132 -3.69 30.07 -12.27
N GLY A 133 -4.05 29.02 -13.00
CA GLY A 133 -4.62 29.12 -14.36
C GLY A 133 -6.12 29.47 -14.39
N GLY A 134 -6.80 29.52 -13.25
CA GLY A 134 -8.24 29.79 -13.17
C GLY A 134 -9.15 28.68 -13.73
N ASN A 135 -8.59 27.50 -14.04
CA ASN A 135 -9.29 26.35 -14.64
C ASN A 135 -9.34 25.13 -13.71
N LEU A 136 -9.58 25.39 -12.42
CA LEU A 136 -9.56 24.36 -11.37
C LEU A 136 -10.51 23.18 -11.66
N GLY A 137 -11.67 23.43 -12.28
CA GLY A 137 -12.64 22.40 -12.64
C GLY A 137 -12.09 21.38 -13.66
N GLU A 138 -11.47 21.86 -14.73
CA GLU A 138 -10.84 21.00 -15.73
C GLU A 138 -9.67 20.22 -15.14
N THR A 139 -8.83 20.90 -14.36
CA THR A 139 -7.69 20.27 -13.70
C THR A 139 -8.12 19.18 -12.73
N LEU A 140 -9.18 19.39 -11.95
CA LEU A 140 -9.76 18.37 -11.07
C LEU A 140 -10.35 17.19 -11.86
N THR A 141 -10.89 17.42 -13.06
CA THR A 141 -11.40 16.36 -13.94
C THR A 141 -10.24 15.47 -14.40
N ARG A 142 -9.14 16.08 -14.86
CA ARG A 142 -7.93 15.36 -15.24
C ARG A 142 -7.33 14.58 -14.07
N LEU A 143 -7.27 15.21 -12.89
CA LEU A 143 -6.79 14.59 -11.66
C LEU A 143 -7.65 13.38 -11.25
N ALA A 144 -8.97 13.51 -11.31
CA ALA A 144 -9.89 12.41 -11.00
C ALA A 144 -9.72 11.23 -11.97
N SER A 145 -9.53 11.50 -13.27
CA SER A 145 -9.22 10.50 -14.29
C SER A 145 -7.88 9.81 -14.01
N GLN A 146 -6.85 10.59 -13.71
CA GLN A 146 -5.52 10.08 -13.35
C GLN A 146 -5.58 9.14 -12.14
N MET A 147 -6.25 9.55 -11.08
CA MET A 147 -6.40 8.72 -9.88
C MET A 147 -7.21 7.45 -10.14
N GLN A 148 -8.19 7.49 -11.05
CA GLN A 148 -8.92 6.30 -11.46
C GLN A 148 -8.02 5.30 -12.18
N LYS A 149 -7.18 5.78 -13.10
CA LYS A 149 -6.21 4.92 -13.81
C LYS A 149 -5.18 4.31 -12.84
N GLU A 150 -4.67 5.11 -11.90
CA GLU A 150 -3.77 4.61 -10.84
C GLU A 150 -4.46 3.54 -9.96
N LYS A 151 -5.74 3.75 -9.63
CA LYS A 151 -6.53 2.75 -8.90
C LYS A 151 -6.64 1.44 -9.66
N VAL A 152 -6.98 1.49 -10.95
CA VAL A 152 -7.10 0.31 -11.82
C VAL A 152 -5.76 -0.43 -11.89
N LEU A 153 -4.66 0.29 -12.11
CA LEU A 153 -3.30 -0.27 -12.10
C LEU A 153 -3.00 -0.99 -10.78
N LYS A 154 -3.28 -0.34 -9.66
CA LYS A 154 -3.08 -0.92 -8.33
C LYS A 154 -3.96 -2.13 -8.07
N ASP A 155 -5.22 -2.10 -8.51
CA ASP A 155 -6.16 -3.21 -8.36
C ASP A 155 -5.70 -4.42 -9.21
N ASN A 156 -5.20 -4.21 -10.43
CA ASN A 156 -4.61 -5.25 -11.28
C ASN A 156 -3.40 -5.91 -10.60
N LEU A 157 -2.46 -5.12 -10.08
CA LEU A 157 -1.29 -5.64 -9.37
C LEU A 157 -1.69 -6.41 -8.09
N ARG A 158 -2.67 -5.91 -7.37
CA ARG A 158 -3.18 -6.56 -6.15
C ARG A 158 -3.85 -7.89 -6.46
N SER A 159 -4.69 -7.93 -7.49
CA SER A 159 -5.39 -9.15 -7.90
C SER A 159 -4.41 -10.25 -8.28
N ALA A 160 -3.31 -9.90 -8.97
CA ALA A 160 -2.26 -10.85 -9.33
C ALA A 160 -1.55 -11.50 -8.13
N THR A 161 -1.56 -10.85 -6.96
CA THR A 161 -0.85 -11.33 -5.76
C THR A 161 -1.75 -11.98 -4.73
N ILE A 162 -3.04 -11.67 -4.68
CA ILE A 162 -3.96 -12.18 -3.65
C ILE A 162 -4.12 -13.71 -3.75
N TYR A 163 -4.36 -14.23 -4.96
CA TYR A 163 -4.59 -15.67 -5.14
C TYR A 163 -3.35 -16.51 -4.74
N PRO A 164 -2.13 -16.25 -5.25
CA PRO A 164 -0.92 -16.96 -4.83
C PRO A 164 -0.68 -16.90 -3.31
N PHE A 165 -0.86 -15.72 -2.74
CA PHE A 165 -0.68 -15.54 -1.29
C PHE A 165 -1.69 -16.37 -0.47
N SER A 166 -2.95 -16.40 -0.91
CA SER A 166 -4.00 -17.19 -0.23
C SER A 166 -3.70 -18.68 -0.27
N VAL A 167 -3.32 -19.21 -1.46
CA VAL A 167 -2.97 -20.63 -1.61
C VAL A 167 -1.76 -20.99 -0.75
N MET A 168 -0.71 -20.16 -0.78
CA MET A 168 0.47 -20.36 0.05
C MET A 168 0.13 -20.34 1.55
N LEU A 169 -0.70 -19.40 2.00
CA LEU A 169 -1.14 -19.30 3.39
C LEU A 169 -1.90 -20.57 3.83
N PHE A 170 -2.86 -21.03 3.03
CA PHE A 170 -3.60 -22.26 3.32
C PHE A 170 -2.69 -23.49 3.33
N SER A 171 -1.74 -23.58 2.40
CA SER A 171 -0.75 -24.67 2.36
C SER A 171 0.10 -24.72 3.64
N VAL A 172 0.58 -23.56 4.10
CA VAL A 172 1.34 -23.47 5.34
C VAL A 172 0.48 -23.89 6.54
N ILE A 173 -0.78 -23.47 6.59
CA ILE A 173 -1.71 -23.85 7.67
C ILE A 173 -1.93 -25.38 7.68
N ILE A 174 -2.13 -25.99 6.52
CA ILE A 174 -2.32 -27.46 6.41
C ILE A 174 -1.07 -28.20 6.91
N VAL A 175 0.12 -27.77 6.49
CA VAL A 175 1.37 -28.39 6.93
C VAL A 175 1.60 -28.24 8.43
N LEU A 176 1.35 -27.04 8.96
CA LEU A 176 1.42 -26.83 10.42
C LEU A 176 0.42 -27.71 11.17
N ALA A 177 -0.79 -27.83 10.66
CA ALA A 177 -1.80 -28.73 11.25
C ALA A 177 -1.36 -30.19 11.22
N MET A 178 -0.76 -30.66 10.09
CA MET A 178 -0.22 -32.01 10.00
C MET A 178 0.93 -32.23 10.99
N LEU A 179 1.88 -31.28 11.09
CA LEU A 179 3.02 -31.37 12.03
C LEU A 179 2.55 -31.38 13.50
N VAL A 180 1.54 -30.61 13.85
CA VAL A 180 1.11 -30.47 15.26
C VAL A 180 0.15 -31.57 15.68
N PHE A 181 -0.72 -32.04 14.80
CA PHE A 181 -1.77 -33.00 15.13
C PHE A 181 -1.50 -34.39 14.56
N LEU A 182 -1.18 -34.50 13.28
CA LEU A 182 -1.09 -35.80 12.60
C LEU A 182 0.21 -36.55 12.94
N VAL A 183 1.35 -35.87 12.85
CA VAL A 183 2.67 -36.51 13.13
C VAL A 183 2.73 -37.15 14.53
N PRO A 184 2.28 -36.51 15.62
CA PRO A 184 2.33 -37.14 16.95
C PRO A 184 1.43 -38.38 17.11
N ILE A 185 0.29 -38.41 16.39
CA ILE A 185 -0.58 -39.60 16.39
C ILE A 185 0.16 -40.77 15.77
N PHE A 186 0.82 -40.58 14.65
CA PHE A 186 1.59 -41.64 13.98
C PHE A 186 2.83 -42.05 14.77
N GLU A 187 3.52 -41.09 15.40
CA GLU A 187 4.68 -41.37 16.26
C GLU A 187 4.33 -42.33 17.41
N GLY A 188 3.13 -42.21 17.99
CA GLY A 188 2.64 -43.13 19.04
C GLY A 188 2.47 -44.57 18.59
N PHE A 189 2.45 -44.86 17.30
CA PHE A 189 2.43 -46.21 16.75
C PHE A 189 3.82 -46.84 16.53
N PHE A 190 4.90 -46.07 16.69
CA PHE A 190 6.24 -46.57 16.45
C PHE A 190 6.85 -47.22 17.69
N PRO A 191 7.26 -48.49 17.62
CA PRO A 191 7.96 -49.18 18.72
C PRO A 191 9.34 -48.49 19.00
N GLU A 192 9.72 -48.45 20.28
CA GLU A 192 10.96 -47.77 20.71
C GLU A 192 12.28 -48.33 20.11
N ASN A 193 12.25 -49.55 19.58
CA ASN A 193 13.45 -50.26 19.10
C ASN A 193 13.66 -50.21 17.57
N ILE A 194 12.98 -49.34 16.84
CA ILE A 194 13.09 -49.31 15.38
C ILE A 194 13.89 -48.10 14.91
N GLU A 195 14.78 -48.35 13.94
CA GLU A 195 15.50 -47.29 13.25
C GLU A 195 14.54 -46.46 12.38
N ILE A 196 14.22 -45.25 12.82
CA ILE A 196 13.36 -44.32 12.09
C ILE A 196 14.12 -43.76 10.87
N PRO A 197 13.58 -43.89 9.65
CA PRO A 197 14.19 -43.35 8.43
C PRO A 197 14.48 -41.85 8.55
N PHE A 198 15.54 -41.39 7.85
CA PHE A 198 16.04 -40.01 7.96
C PHE A 198 14.97 -38.93 7.71
N ILE A 199 14.14 -39.12 6.69
CA ILE A 199 13.06 -38.18 6.35
C ILE A 199 12.03 -38.07 7.50
N SER A 200 11.62 -39.22 8.06
CA SER A 200 10.66 -39.26 9.18
C SER A 200 11.26 -38.64 10.43
N ARG A 201 12.55 -38.83 10.70
CA ARG A 201 13.27 -38.21 11.84
C ARG A 201 13.24 -36.67 11.75
N ILE A 202 13.45 -36.10 10.56
CA ILE A 202 13.37 -34.63 10.35
C ILE A 202 11.97 -34.13 10.63
N VAL A 203 10.93 -34.80 10.12
CA VAL A 203 9.53 -34.37 10.29
C VAL A 203 9.10 -34.47 11.76
N ILE A 204 9.48 -35.54 12.46
CA ILE A 204 9.22 -35.72 13.90
C ILE A 204 9.97 -34.64 14.71
N PHE A 205 11.22 -34.37 14.40
CA PHE A 205 12.00 -33.30 15.05
C PHE A 205 11.33 -31.92 14.87
N LEU A 206 10.87 -31.63 13.65
CA LEU A 206 10.13 -30.39 13.37
C LEU A 206 8.80 -30.32 14.15
N SER A 207 8.08 -31.44 14.22
CA SER A 207 6.83 -31.55 14.98
C SER A 207 7.07 -31.27 16.48
N HIS A 208 8.05 -31.93 17.10
CA HIS A 208 8.42 -31.69 18.51
C HIS A 208 8.87 -30.25 18.74
N SER A 209 9.72 -29.73 17.84
CA SER A 209 10.22 -28.36 17.92
C SER A 209 9.06 -27.35 17.87
N LEU A 210 8.11 -27.52 16.96
CA LEU A 210 6.94 -26.65 16.86
C LEU A 210 5.99 -26.75 18.05
N ARG A 211 5.77 -27.94 18.60
CA ARG A 211 4.89 -28.14 19.77
C ARG A 211 5.47 -27.61 21.06
N ASN A 212 6.75 -27.89 21.31
CA ASN A 212 7.38 -27.55 22.58
C ASN A 212 7.96 -26.14 22.59
N PHE A 213 8.37 -25.60 21.43
CA PHE A 213 9.06 -24.33 21.29
C PHE A 213 8.37 -23.37 20.32
N TRP A 214 7.05 -23.47 20.18
CA TRP A 214 6.27 -22.63 19.27
C TRP A 214 6.51 -21.13 19.50
N TYR A 215 6.70 -20.72 20.76
CA TYR A 215 7.00 -19.33 21.13
C TYR A 215 8.38 -18.86 20.61
N ILE A 216 9.37 -19.77 20.53
CA ILE A 216 10.69 -19.47 19.95
C ILE A 216 10.55 -19.25 18.44
N TRP A 217 9.80 -20.13 17.75
CA TRP A 217 9.53 -19.98 16.32
C TRP A 217 8.80 -18.67 16.02
N LEU A 218 7.84 -18.30 16.85
CA LEU A 218 7.11 -17.05 16.74
C LEU A 218 8.03 -15.84 17.00
N ALA A 219 8.91 -15.90 18.00
CA ALA A 219 9.88 -14.85 18.31
C ALA A 219 10.91 -14.69 17.16
N ILE A 220 11.44 -15.79 16.62
CA ILE A 220 12.36 -15.77 15.46
C ILE A 220 11.65 -15.14 14.25
N MET A 221 10.42 -15.56 13.95
CA MET A 221 9.66 -15.01 12.83
C MET A 221 9.39 -13.51 12.99
N MET A 222 8.97 -13.07 14.20
CA MET A 222 8.78 -11.65 14.49
C MET A 222 10.08 -10.84 14.37
N PHE A 223 11.19 -11.39 14.89
CA PHE A 223 12.50 -10.76 14.80
C PHE A 223 12.97 -10.64 13.35
N LEU A 224 12.83 -11.70 12.56
CA LEU A 224 13.23 -11.72 11.15
C LEU A 224 12.37 -10.75 10.33
N VAL A 225 11.04 -10.80 10.48
CA VAL A 225 10.13 -9.86 9.81
C VAL A 225 10.42 -8.42 10.25
N GLY A 226 10.62 -8.18 11.55
CA GLY A 226 10.95 -6.86 12.07
C GLY A 226 12.26 -6.31 11.49
N THR A 227 13.32 -7.12 11.47
CA THR A 227 14.62 -6.74 10.89
C THR A 227 14.51 -6.44 9.40
N ILE A 228 13.81 -7.29 8.66
CA ILE A 228 13.56 -7.10 7.22
C ILE A 228 12.80 -5.78 6.98
N LEU A 229 11.71 -5.53 7.71
CA LEU A 229 10.92 -4.31 7.57
C LEU A 229 11.71 -3.04 7.92
N ILE A 230 12.52 -3.09 8.98
CA ILE A 230 13.38 -1.97 9.38
C ILE A 230 14.45 -1.72 8.33
N TYR A 231 15.14 -2.78 7.86
CA TYR A 231 16.18 -2.66 6.86
C TYR A 231 15.65 -2.06 5.55
N PHE A 232 14.51 -2.54 5.04
CA PHE A 232 13.93 -2.02 3.80
C PHE A 232 13.28 -0.63 3.93
N ARG A 233 13.11 -0.12 5.15
CA ARG A 233 12.73 1.28 5.36
C ARG A 233 13.92 2.24 5.26
N THR A 234 15.14 1.76 5.33
CA THR A 234 16.33 2.60 5.13
C THR A 234 16.51 2.93 3.65
N ASP A 235 17.18 4.06 3.37
CA ASP A 235 17.44 4.49 1.98
C ASP A 235 18.27 3.46 1.20
N ARG A 236 19.27 2.86 1.84
CA ARG A 236 20.09 1.80 1.23
C ARG A 236 19.28 0.52 1.01
N GLY A 237 18.52 0.09 2.00
CA GLY A 237 17.70 -1.12 1.92
C GLY A 237 16.64 -1.04 0.84
N SER A 238 15.97 0.10 0.68
CA SER A 238 14.96 0.30 -0.37
C SER A 238 15.55 0.25 -1.78
N THR A 239 16.75 0.80 -1.99
CA THR A 239 17.44 0.72 -3.30
C THR A 239 17.92 -0.71 -3.60
N VAL A 240 18.39 -1.44 -2.58
CA VAL A 240 18.76 -2.86 -2.74
C VAL A 240 17.52 -3.69 -3.08
N LEU A 241 16.41 -3.48 -2.37
CA LEU A 241 15.15 -4.16 -2.66
C LEU A 241 14.69 -3.89 -4.09
N GLU A 242 14.78 -2.65 -4.54
CA GLU A 242 14.41 -2.27 -5.89
C GLU A 242 15.27 -2.99 -6.95
N LYS A 243 16.59 -3.06 -6.76
CA LYS A 243 17.49 -3.82 -7.64
C LYS A 243 17.16 -5.32 -7.64
N ILE A 244 16.78 -5.90 -6.49
CA ILE A 244 16.34 -7.28 -6.43
C ILE A 244 15.06 -7.46 -7.25
N TRP A 245 14.06 -6.60 -7.09
CA TRP A 245 12.82 -6.66 -7.85
C TRP A 245 13.06 -6.58 -9.37
N PHE A 246 13.99 -5.75 -9.83
CA PHE A 246 14.34 -5.68 -11.25
C PHE A 246 14.89 -7.01 -11.80
N ASN A 247 15.62 -7.78 -10.97
CA ASN A 247 16.29 -9.01 -11.39
C ASN A 247 15.43 -10.28 -11.25
N VAL A 248 14.29 -10.20 -10.55
CA VAL A 248 13.41 -11.39 -10.41
C VAL A 248 12.68 -11.63 -11.73
N PRO A 249 12.81 -12.85 -12.34
CA PRO A 249 12.14 -13.15 -13.60
C PRO A 249 10.62 -12.96 -13.49
N ALA A 250 9.99 -12.47 -14.52
CA ALA A 250 8.59 -12.05 -14.65
C ALA A 250 8.22 -10.82 -13.79
N PHE A 251 8.60 -10.78 -12.52
CA PHE A 251 8.30 -9.64 -11.63
C PHE A 251 9.13 -8.39 -11.98
N GLY A 252 10.38 -8.56 -12.44
CA GLY A 252 11.23 -7.43 -12.86
C GLY A 252 10.64 -6.69 -14.05
N SER A 253 10.17 -7.43 -15.06
CA SER A 253 9.47 -6.84 -16.21
C SER A 253 8.18 -6.12 -15.78
N LEU A 254 7.38 -6.74 -14.90
CA LEU A 254 6.16 -6.14 -14.36
C LEU A 254 6.45 -4.84 -13.60
N TYR A 255 7.46 -4.86 -12.73
CA TYR A 255 7.88 -3.70 -11.94
C TYR A 255 8.37 -2.57 -12.86
N HIS A 256 9.28 -2.87 -13.81
CA HIS A 256 9.82 -1.90 -14.76
C HIS A 256 8.70 -1.24 -15.57
N LYS A 257 7.80 -2.02 -16.17
CA LYS A 257 6.68 -1.49 -16.94
C LYS A 257 5.73 -0.65 -16.07
N THR A 258 5.52 -1.04 -14.82
CA THR A 258 4.71 -0.28 -13.86
C THR A 258 5.28 1.11 -13.58
N ILE A 259 6.60 1.22 -13.36
CA ILE A 259 7.23 2.53 -13.09
C ILE A 259 7.23 3.41 -14.34
N ILE A 260 7.45 2.83 -15.53
CA ILE A 260 7.35 3.56 -16.79
C ILE A 260 5.92 4.06 -17.05
N THR A 261 4.91 3.22 -16.82
CA THR A 261 3.50 3.61 -16.90
C THR A 261 3.20 4.82 -16.02
N ARG A 262 3.60 4.74 -14.74
CA ARG A 262 3.38 5.84 -13.79
C ARG A 262 4.11 7.11 -14.22
N PHE A 263 5.34 6.98 -14.65
CA PHE A 263 6.12 8.10 -15.15
C PHE A 263 5.43 8.77 -16.33
N ALA A 264 5.18 8.04 -17.41
CA ALA A 264 4.59 8.56 -18.64
C ALA A 264 3.23 9.21 -18.39
N ARG A 265 2.37 8.53 -17.60
CA ARG A 265 1.04 9.03 -17.24
C ARG A 265 1.11 10.31 -16.43
N THR A 266 1.99 10.38 -15.42
CA THR A 266 2.13 11.54 -14.57
C THR A 266 2.73 12.70 -15.34
N PHE A 267 3.75 12.45 -16.15
CA PHE A 267 4.40 13.47 -16.97
C PHE A 267 3.43 14.05 -18.01
N SER A 268 2.67 13.21 -18.73
CA SER A 268 1.62 13.66 -19.63
C SER A 268 0.61 14.56 -18.93
N THR A 269 0.11 14.14 -17.78
CA THR A 269 -0.92 14.86 -17.02
C THR A 269 -0.42 16.21 -16.52
N LEU A 270 0.78 16.28 -15.96
CA LEU A 270 1.35 17.52 -15.45
C LEU A 270 1.67 18.50 -16.59
N PHE A 271 2.30 18.01 -17.65
CA PHE A 271 2.66 18.85 -18.79
C PHE A 271 1.43 19.38 -19.53
N SER A 272 0.40 18.56 -19.74
CA SER A 272 -0.88 19.00 -20.33
C SER A 272 -1.67 19.96 -19.42
N SER A 273 -1.35 20.03 -18.14
CA SER A 273 -1.94 20.97 -17.19
C SER A 273 -1.16 22.31 -17.13
N GLY A 274 -0.14 22.50 -18.00
CA GLY A 274 0.65 23.73 -18.11
C GLY A 274 1.77 23.86 -17.08
N ILE A 275 2.13 22.75 -16.39
CA ILE A 275 3.27 22.76 -15.47
C ILE A 275 4.58 22.76 -16.29
N PRO A 276 5.55 23.61 -15.92
CA PRO A 276 6.85 23.66 -16.61
C PRO A 276 7.51 22.28 -16.68
N VAL A 277 8.16 21.99 -17.82
CA VAL A 277 8.71 20.66 -18.15
C VAL A 277 9.63 20.09 -17.08
N ILE A 278 10.54 20.90 -16.55
CA ILE A 278 11.48 20.48 -15.49
C ILE A 278 10.73 20.06 -14.22
N GLN A 279 9.79 20.88 -13.78
CA GLN A 279 8.96 20.56 -12.60
C GLN A 279 8.06 19.33 -12.86
N ALA A 280 7.53 19.18 -14.07
CA ALA A 280 6.74 18.01 -14.45
C ALA A 280 7.59 16.73 -14.45
N LEU A 281 8.83 16.78 -14.95
CA LEU A 281 9.78 15.67 -14.91
C LEU A 281 10.13 15.27 -13.47
N GLU A 282 10.51 16.24 -12.64
CA GLU A 282 10.87 15.99 -11.24
C GLU A 282 9.72 15.34 -10.47
N THR A 283 8.52 15.93 -10.57
CA THR A 283 7.31 15.40 -9.90
C THR A 283 6.93 14.02 -10.43
N SER A 284 7.07 13.79 -11.75
CA SER A 284 6.78 12.47 -12.35
C SER A 284 7.75 11.43 -11.86
N GLY A 285 9.04 11.72 -11.76
CA GLY A 285 10.04 10.81 -11.21
C GLY A 285 9.70 10.37 -9.78
N LYS A 286 9.43 11.34 -8.91
CA LYS A 286 9.05 11.08 -7.50
C LYS A 286 7.77 10.27 -7.38
N SER A 287 6.78 10.51 -8.23
CA SER A 287 5.47 9.85 -8.18
C SER A 287 5.51 8.36 -8.54
N THR A 288 6.54 7.89 -9.25
CA THR A 288 6.68 6.47 -9.63
C THR A 288 6.87 5.55 -8.44
N GLY A 289 7.43 6.06 -7.35
CA GLY A 289 7.84 5.28 -6.18
C GLY A 289 9.17 4.53 -6.39
N SER A 290 9.86 4.72 -7.52
CA SER A 290 11.17 4.17 -7.85
C SER A 290 12.26 5.20 -7.53
N LYS A 291 13.20 4.84 -6.65
CA LYS A 291 14.36 5.67 -6.36
C LYS A 291 15.34 5.71 -7.53
N LEU A 292 15.49 4.56 -8.21
CA LEU A 292 16.38 4.47 -9.38
C LEU A 292 15.89 5.36 -10.51
N LEU A 293 14.61 5.31 -10.85
CA LEU A 293 14.06 6.19 -11.89
C LEU A 293 14.10 7.65 -11.46
N SER A 294 13.77 7.97 -10.22
CA SER A 294 13.84 9.34 -9.69
C SER A 294 15.25 9.91 -9.76
N GLN A 295 16.27 9.11 -9.48
CA GLN A 295 17.66 9.51 -9.60
C GLN A 295 18.04 9.75 -11.07
N VAL A 296 17.71 8.82 -11.98
CA VAL A 296 17.98 8.97 -13.41
C VAL A 296 17.32 10.23 -13.98
N ILE A 297 16.09 10.53 -13.58
CA ILE A 297 15.41 11.75 -13.99
C ILE A 297 16.10 12.99 -13.45
N HIS A 298 16.52 12.97 -12.18
CA HIS A 298 17.26 14.10 -11.59
C HIS A 298 18.58 14.39 -12.34
N GLU A 299 19.33 13.33 -12.67
CA GLU A 299 20.53 13.47 -13.51
C GLU A 299 20.19 13.99 -14.91
N SER A 300 19.08 13.52 -15.50
CA SER A 300 18.64 13.96 -16.83
C SER A 300 18.18 15.42 -16.86
N ILE A 301 17.59 15.92 -15.78
CA ILE A 301 17.16 17.32 -15.66
C ILE A 301 18.33 18.25 -15.85
N VAL A 302 19.52 17.97 -15.28
CA VAL A 302 20.72 18.77 -15.45
C VAL A 302 21.12 18.87 -16.94
N GLU A 303 21.09 17.73 -17.64
CA GLU A 303 21.40 17.71 -19.08
C GLU A 303 20.38 18.49 -19.93
N ILE A 304 19.10 18.45 -19.52
CA ILE A 304 18.00 19.16 -20.19
C ILE A 304 18.08 20.67 -19.92
N GLU A 305 18.47 21.10 -18.73
CA GLU A 305 18.72 22.51 -18.39
C GLU A 305 19.92 23.08 -19.17
N GLU A 306 20.89 22.24 -19.54
CA GLU A 306 21.98 22.58 -20.47
C GLU A 306 21.52 22.70 -21.93
N GLY A 307 20.25 22.47 -22.24
CA GLY A 307 19.65 22.60 -23.56
C GLY A 307 19.61 21.33 -24.41
N LYS A 308 19.90 20.15 -23.83
CA LYS A 308 19.71 18.88 -24.54
C LYS A 308 18.23 18.52 -24.63
N LYS A 309 17.85 17.84 -25.70
CA LYS A 309 16.47 17.31 -25.85
C LYS A 309 16.20 16.23 -24.86
N ILE A 310 14.94 16.14 -24.36
CA ILE A 310 14.50 15.13 -23.38
C ILE A 310 14.66 13.73 -23.96
N GLY A 311 14.20 13.53 -25.21
CA GLY A 311 14.25 12.24 -25.88
C GLY A 311 15.66 11.72 -26.04
N GLU A 312 16.62 12.55 -26.49
CA GLU A 312 18.04 12.19 -26.63
C GLU A 312 18.70 11.86 -25.30
N THR A 313 18.32 12.58 -24.23
CA THR A 313 18.83 12.33 -22.88
C THR A 313 18.34 10.99 -22.35
N PHE A 314 17.08 10.67 -22.55
CA PHE A 314 16.48 9.40 -22.08
C PHE A 314 16.94 8.19 -22.88
N GLU A 315 17.25 8.34 -24.16
CA GLU A 315 17.76 7.25 -25.00
C GLU A 315 19.06 6.64 -24.44
N LYS A 316 19.90 7.46 -23.78
CA LYS A 316 21.16 7.04 -23.18
C LYS A 316 21.00 6.36 -21.82
N LYS A 317 19.80 6.38 -21.24
CA LYS A 317 19.53 5.83 -19.90
C LYS A 317 18.87 4.45 -20.01
N TRP A 318 19.51 3.44 -19.48
CA TRP A 318 19.09 2.03 -19.52
C TRP A 318 17.66 1.77 -19.03
N ILE A 319 17.15 2.64 -18.17
CA ILE A 319 15.83 2.46 -17.54
C ILE A 319 14.67 2.82 -18.48
N PHE A 320 14.92 3.62 -19.51
CA PHE A 320 13.91 3.98 -20.49
C PHE A 320 13.92 3.01 -21.68
N PRO A 321 12.81 2.31 -21.95
CA PRO A 321 12.70 1.51 -23.16
C PRO A 321 12.83 2.39 -24.43
N PRO A 322 13.38 1.87 -25.54
CA PRO A 322 13.57 2.63 -26.78
C PRO A 322 12.30 3.30 -27.31
N MET A 323 11.15 2.63 -27.17
CA MET A 323 9.85 3.19 -27.57
C MET A 323 9.51 4.47 -26.80
N VAL A 324 9.86 4.54 -25.51
CA VAL A 324 9.56 5.71 -24.66
C VAL A 324 10.39 6.91 -25.12
N SER A 325 11.71 6.72 -25.28
CA SER A 325 12.62 7.76 -25.73
C SER A 325 12.24 8.27 -27.13
N TYR A 326 11.94 7.35 -28.05
CA TYR A 326 11.49 7.69 -29.40
C TYR A 326 10.19 8.51 -29.40
N MET A 327 9.18 8.09 -28.66
CA MET A 327 7.91 8.82 -28.56
C MET A 327 8.09 10.21 -27.94
N ILE A 328 9.00 10.37 -26.99
CA ILE A 328 9.33 11.65 -26.41
C ILE A 328 10.03 12.54 -27.45
N THR A 329 11.02 12.03 -28.20
CA THR A 329 11.68 12.76 -29.28
C THR A 329 10.68 13.27 -30.31
N VAL A 330 9.81 12.41 -30.81
CA VAL A 330 8.75 12.79 -31.77
C VAL A 330 7.80 13.83 -31.15
N GLY A 331 7.44 13.65 -29.88
CA GLY A 331 6.59 14.58 -29.16
C GLY A 331 7.19 15.98 -28.96
N GLU A 332 8.50 16.06 -28.73
CA GLU A 332 9.25 17.31 -28.66
C GLU A 332 9.29 18.01 -30.04
N GLU A 333 9.54 17.25 -31.09
CA GLU A 333 9.66 17.81 -32.47
C GLU A 333 8.32 18.28 -33.03
N THR A 334 7.20 17.57 -32.69
CA THR A 334 5.85 17.87 -33.17
C THR A 334 5.04 18.75 -32.24
N GLY A 335 5.54 19.06 -31.05
CA GLY A 335 4.79 19.77 -30.00
C GLY A 335 3.63 18.96 -29.40
N SER A 336 3.57 17.66 -29.66
CA SER A 336 2.48 16.77 -29.23
C SER A 336 2.89 15.84 -28.07
N LEU A 337 3.88 16.24 -27.28
CA LEU A 337 4.45 15.44 -26.20
C LEU A 337 3.40 14.85 -25.21
N PRO A 338 2.38 15.60 -24.72
CA PRO A 338 1.38 15.03 -23.82
C PRO A 338 0.61 13.86 -24.44
N SER A 339 0.17 13.98 -25.67
CA SER A 339 -0.63 12.96 -26.34
C SER A 339 0.17 11.69 -26.62
N LEU A 340 1.45 11.82 -26.97
CA LEU A 340 2.32 10.66 -27.19
C LEU A 340 2.69 9.96 -25.87
N LEU A 341 2.93 10.72 -24.80
CA LEU A 341 3.12 10.16 -23.46
C LEU A 341 1.87 9.42 -22.94
N ASP A 342 0.67 9.91 -23.26
CA ASP A 342 -0.57 9.22 -22.93
C ASP A 342 -0.67 7.87 -23.65
N ARG A 343 -0.32 7.80 -24.94
CA ARG A 343 -0.25 6.55 -25.70
C ARG A 343 0.79 5.58 -25.16
N VAL A 344 1.97 6.08 -24.76
CA VAL A 344 2.98 5.28 -24.06
C VAL A 344 2.42 4.69 -22.78
N ALA A 345 1.75 5.52 -21.98
CA ALA A 345 1.16 5.06 -20.73
C ALA A 345 0.06 4.00 -20.95
N GLU A 346 -0.83 4.20 -21.94
CA GLU A 346 -1.87 3.23 -22.30
C GLU A 346 -1.28 1.89 -22.74
N PHE A 347 -0.28 1.92 -23.61
CA PHE A 347 0.41 0.72 -24.04
C PHE A 347 1.00 -0.07 -22.87
N TYR A 348 1.71 0.61 -21.96
CA TYR A 348 2.29 -0.07 -20.80
C TYR A 348 1.26 -0.46 -19.74
N GLU A 349 0.13 0.24 -19.61
CA GLU A 349 -1.01 -0.17 -18.78
C GLU A 349 -1.55 -1.53 -19.23
N ASP A 350 -1.74 -1.72 -20.52
CA ASP A 350 -2.22 -2.99 -21.11
C ASP A 350 -1.18 -4.11 -20.96
N GLU A 351 0.09 -3.80 -21.13
CA GLU A 351 1.17 -4.75 -20.90
C GLU A 351 1.27 -5.19 -19.43
N VAL A 352 1.16 -4.26 -18.50
CA VAL A 352 1.12 -4.55 -17.05
C VAL A 352 -0.09 -5.44 -16.72
N ALA A 353 -1.26 -5.14 -17.27
CA ALA A 353 -2.46 -5.95 -17.07
C ALA A 353 -2.28 -7.38 -17.61
N THR A 354 -1.69 -7.52 -18.79
CA THR A 354 -1.41 -8.80 -19.44
C THR A 354 -0.39 -9.63 -18.64
N ILE A 355 0.73 -9.03 -18.25
CA ILE A 355 1.77 -9.71 -17.47
C ILE A 355 1.21 -10.10 -16.08
N SER A 356 0.43 -9.22 -15.44
CA SER A 356 -0.20 -9.51 -14.15
C SER A 356 -1.10 -10.75 -14.21
N LYS A 357 -1.90 -10.89 -15.27
CA LYS A 357 -2.71 -12.08 -15.51
C LYS A 357 -1.85 -13.32 -15.80
N GLY A 358 -0.81 -13.16 -16.63
CA GLY A 358 0.14 -14.22 -16.96
C GLY A 358 0.87 -14.76 -15.72
N ILE A 359 1.34 -13.88 -14.85
CA ILE A 359 1.99 -14.30 -13.59
C ILE A 359 1.01 -15.10 -12.73
N SER A 360 -0.23 -14.65 -12.59
CA SER A 360 -1.24 -15.38 -11.78
C SER A 360 -1.46 -16.80 -12.31
N SER A 361 -1.58 -16.97 -13.62
CA SER A 361 -1.80 -18.29 -14.24
C SER A 361 -0.55 -19.20 -14.22
N MET A 362 0.67 -18.63 -14.23
CA MET A 362 1.91 -19.40 -14.11
C MET A 362 2.20 -19.86 -12.69
N ILE A 363 1.81 -19.07 -11.70
CA ILE A 363 2.05 -19.42 -10.29
C ILE A 363 1.18 -20.60 -9.86
N GLU A 364 -0.01 -20.76 -10.41
CA GLU A 364 -0.95 -21.83 -10.03
C GLU A 364 -0.36 -23.25 -10.17
N PRO A 365 0.18 -23.68 -11.34
CA PRO A 365 0.84 -24.98 -11.48
C PRO A 365 2.06 -25.15 -10.54
N ILE A 366 2.83 -24.09 -10.36
CA ILE A 366 4.00 -24.12 -9.47
C ILE A 366 3.58 -24.36 -8.01
N LEU A 367 2.52 -23.68 -7.57
CA LEU A 367 1.97 -23.87 -6.21
C LEU A 367 1.39 -25.29 -6.04
N LEU A 368 0.67 -25.81 -7.04
CA LEU A 368 0.13 -27.18 -6.99
C LEU A 368 1.25 -28.22 -6.86
N ILE A 369 2.32 -28.08 -7.65
CA ILE A 369 3.49 -28.96 -7.55
C ILE A 369 4.15 -28.83 -6.19
N PHE A 370 4.35 -27.61 -5.71
CA PHE A 370 4.96 -27.35 -4.39
C PHE A 370 4.14 -27.97 -3.25
N VAL A 371 2.84 -27.77 -3.24
CA VAL A 371 1.94 -28.36 -2.25
C VAL A 371 1.92 -29.88 -2.36
N GLY A 372 1.87 -30.41 -3.59
CA GLY A 372 1.91 -31.86 -3.83
C GLY A 372 3.19 -32.50 -3.32
N ILE A 373 4.36 -31.90 -3.56
CA ILE A 373 5.64 -32.36 -3.01
C ILE A 373 5.61 -32.32 -1.49
N LEU A 374 5.13 -31.25 -0.90
CA LEU A 374 5.12 -31.01 0.53
C LEU A 374 4.22 -32.03 1.25
N VAL A 375 3.02 -32.25 0.75
CA VAL A 375 2.09 -33.28 1.26
C VAL A 375 2.64 -34.67 1.00
N GLY A 376 3.25 -34.93 -0.17
CA GLY A 376 3.88 -36.20 -0.51
C GLY A 376 5.03 -36.54 0.42
N VAL A 377 5.93 -35.61 0.72
CA VAL A 377 7.00 -35.80 1.71
C VAL A 377 6.43 -36.12 3.09
N MET A 378 5.37 -35.43 3.52
CA MET A 378 4.71 -35.70 4.78
C MET A 378 4.13 -37.11 4.83
N LEU A 379 3.40 -37.53 3.81
CA LEU A 379 2.85 -38.90 3.73
C LEU A 379 3.95 -39.95 3.72
N ILE A 380 4.96 -39.79 2.90
CA ILE A 380 6.11 -40.72 2.84
C ILE A 380 6.77 -40.81 4.22
N SER A 381 6.98 -39.69 4.90
CA SER A 381 7.61 -39.69 6.23
C SER A 381 6.81 -40.41 7.30
N LEU A 382 5.49 -40.45 7.16
CA LEU A 382 4.60 -41.15 8.10
C LEU A 382 4.45 -42.65 7.77
N TYR A 383 4.42 -43.02 6.48
CA TYR A 383 4.24 -44.43 6.07
C TYR A 383 5.55 -45.22 6.03
N LEU A 384 6.70 -44.58 5.77
CA LEU A 384 7.97 -45.25 5.65
C LEU A 384 8.37 -46.08 6.91
N PRO A 385 8.21 -45.56 8.15
CA PRO A 385 8.45 -46.34 9.36
C PRO A 385 7.53 -47.57 9.49
N ILE A 386 6.25 -47.46 9.06
CA ILE A 386 5.31 -48.57 9.09
C ILE A 386 5.76 -49.71 8.20
N PHE A 387 6.26 -49.41 6.99
CA PHE A 387 6.87 -50.44 6.11
C PHE A 387 8.09 -51.05 6.72
N THR A 388 8.95 -50.31 7.42
CA THR A 388 10.14 -50.82 8.12
C THR A 388 9.74 -51.78 9.22
N ILE A 389 8.66 -51.52 9.96
CA ILE A 389 8.11 -52.42 11.00
C ILE A 389 7.69 -53.75 10.38
N ILE A 390 6.89 -53.72 9.32
CA ILE A 390 6.36 -54.90 8.64
C ILE A 390 7.49 -55.78 8.10
N THR A 391 8.53 -55.19 7.53
CA THR A 391 9.69 -55.95 6.99
C THR A 391 10.56 -56.56 8.07
N GLN A 392 10.74 -55.92 9.21
CA GLN A 392 11.54 -56.46 10.34
C GLN A 392 10.82 -57.57 11.09
N THR A 393 9.49 -57.46 11.25
CA THR A 393 8.68 -58.54 11.89
C THR A 393 8.53 -59.77 11.03
N ASN A 394 8.75 -59.71 9.71
CA ASN A 394 8.72 -60.91 8.84
C ASN A 394 10.10 -61.63 8.75
N ILE A 395 11.14 -61.11 9.36
CA ILE A 395 12.51 -61.70 9.32
C ILE A 395 12.90 -62.31 10.69
N SER A 396 12.13 -62.06 11.72
CA SER A 396 12.26 -62.66 13.05
C SER A 396 11.26 -63.82 13.23
#